data_ce1bb925fa2839bf7eb7a4d75017d1b4
#
_entry.id   ce1bb925fa2839bf7eb7a4d75017d1b4
#
_cell.length_a   1.000
_cell.length_b   1.000
_cell.length_c   1.000
_cell.angle_alpha   90.00
_cell.angle_beta   90.00
_cell.angle_gamma   90.00
#
_symmetry.space_group_name_H-M   'P 1'
#
loop_
_entity.id
_entity.type
_entity.pdbx_description
1 polymer ?
#
loop_
_entity_poly.entity_id
_entity_poly.type
_entity_poly.pdbx_seq_one_letter_code
_entity_poly.pdbx_strand_id
1 'polypeptide(L)'
;GHADHMAVQVKGNCVCHVQSSVDGIILAQRYRDQGLSYVTKENITIITSSQQGLDTVGKIFLNRGDKYICELPSYLGALGAFNSYGGVGVGIPQDEQGMSAVELEKTLAEMKAKGEKPKFIYLIPDFQNPAGMTMPEARRIEILNIAKKHEIMIIEDSPYRELRFSGKPQRMLYDLDNGEGNVITLGTFSKIFMPGFRMGWVLAHPMVIDNFVKAKQSTDLCTSAFLQKITVKFFQKNYFDANVKKIVDMYRGKLEAMLGAFEKYMPEGVTWTRPEGGLFLFLTLPEGYDAEELFQIAIEKNVAFVLGTVFFVNGGGKNTMRINFSYMSEEMNIEGVKRLADAIKELYARKK
;
A
#
# COMPACT_ATOMS: atom_id res chain seq x y z
N GLY A 1 12.99 -36.33 18.54
CA GLY A 1 12.90 -35.38 17.47
C GLY A 1 11.68 -34.45 17.54
N HIS A 2 10.92 -34.40 18.66
CA HIS A 2 9.78 -33.49 18.81
C HIS A 2 9.93 -32.48 19.96
N ALA A 3 11.01 -32.54 20.71
CA ALA A 3 11.25 -31.66 21.86
C ALA A 3 11.82 -30.30 21.51
N ASP A 4 12.47 -30.16 20.34
CA ASP A 4 13.18 -28.94 19.99
C ASP A 4 12.29 -27.78 19.50
N HIS A 5 11.00 -28.03 19.33
CA HIS A 5 10.06 -27.01 18.83
C HIS A 5 9.31 -26.23 19.93
N MET A 6 9.56 -26.54 21.21
CA MET A 6 8.90 -25.91 22.33
C MET A 6 9.84 -25.32 23.38
N ALA A 7 11.11 -25.09 23.06
CA ALA A 7 12.01 -24.44 24.00
C ALA A 7 11.68 -22.96 24.12
N VAL A 8 10.94 -22.58 25.15
CA VAL A 8 10.86 -21.20 25.61
C VAL A 8 12.20 -20.84 26.22
N GLN A 9 13.07 -20.16 25.47
CA GLN A 9 14.31 -19.65 26.04
C GLN A 9 14.02 -18.44 26.91
N VAL A 10 14.24 -18.62 28.20
CA VAL A 10 14.19 -17.57 29.21
C VAL A 10 15.49 -16.75 29.16
N LYS A 11 15.69 -16.00 28.11
CA LYS A 11 16.61 -14.85 28.03
C LYS A 11 16.08 -13.88 26.98
N GLY A 12 14.97 -13.21 27.29
CA GLY A 12 14.49 -12.10 26.47
C GLY A 12 14.03 -12.44 25.04
N ASN A 13 14.11 -13.71 24.62
CA ASN A 13 13.71 -14.17 23.30
C ASN A 13 12.37 -14.90 23.39
N CYS A 14 11.36 -14.23 22.94
CA CYS A 14 9.99 -14.72 22.89
C CYS A 14 9.78 -15.76 21.79
N VAL A 15 8.70 -16.52 21.94
CA VAL A 15 8.11 -17.47 20.98
C VAL A 15 8.05 -16.93 19.54
N CYS A 16 7.98 -15.61 19.36
CA CYS A 16 7.99 -14.98 18.04
C CYS A 16 9.29 -15.21 17.24
N HIS A 17 10.41 -15.45 17.92
CA HIS A 17 11.69 -15.73 17.26
C HIS A 17 11.71 -17.10 16.56
N VAL A 18 10.94 -18.05 17.07
CA VAL A 18 10.78 -19.38 16.45
C VAL A 18 9.99 -19.33 15.14
N GLN A 19 9.13 -18.33 14.98
CA GLN A 19 8.27 -18.19 13.81
C GLN A 19 8.95 -17.55 12.61
N SER A 20 9.88 -16.64 12.84
CA SER A 20 10.63 -16.00 11.76
C SER A 20 11.57 -16.96 11.04
N SER A 21 11.78 -18.18 11.57
CA SER A 21 12.83 -19.06 11.07
C SER A 21 12.53 -19.69 9.71
N VAL A 22 11.30 -20.11 9.42
CA VAL A 22 10.99 -20.81 8.16
C VAL A 22 10.44 -19.87 7.10
N ASP A 23 9.44 -19.06 7.43
CA ASP A 23 8.85 -18.11 6.48
C ASP A 23 9.80 -16.96 6.16
N GLY A 24 10.53 -16.46 7.17
CA GLY A 24 11.58 -15.46 6.97
C GLY A 24 12.72 -15.96 6.07
N ILE A 25 13.09 -17.24 6.16
CA ILE A 25 14.10 -17.85 5.27
C ILE A 25 13.60 -17.88 3.82
N ILE A 26 12.34 -18.30 3.61
CA ILE A 26 11.76 -18.38 2.26
C ILE A 26 11.63 -16.99 1.63
N LEU A 27 11.14 -16.01 2.39
CA LEU A 27 11.04 -14.62 1.91
C LEU A 27 12.42 -14.02 1.65
N ALA A 28 13.40 -14.24 2.54
CA ALA A 28 14.76 -13.78 2.33
C ALA A 28 15.37 -14.41 1.06
N GLN A 29 15.11 -15.71 0.80
CA GLN A 29 15.55 -16.34 -0.43
C GLN A 29 14.89 -15.68 -1.65
N ARG A 30 13.56 -15.43 -1.61
CA ARG A 30 12.84 -14.74 -2.69
C ARG A 30 13.42 -13.35 -2.99
N TYR A 31 13.78 -12.57 -1.97
CA TYR A 31 14.45 -11.29 -2.16
C TYR A 31 15.86 -11.43 -2.75
N ARG A 32 16.62 -12.44 -2.32
CA ARG A 32 17.93 -12.73 -2.93
C ARG A 32 17.81 -13.12 -4.40
N ASP A 33 16.81 -13.92 -4.75
CA ASP A 33 16.52 -14.32 -6.13
C ASP A 33 16.11 -13.12 -7.01
N GLN A 34 15.60 -12.05 -6.39
CA GLN A 34 15.30 -10.76 -7.03
C GLN A 34 16.51 -9.79 -7.05
N GLY A 35 17.68 -10.20 -6.59
CA GLY A 35 18.91 -9.41 -6.63
C GLY A 35 19.35 -8.76 -5.31
N LEU A 36 18.53 -8.83 -4.24
CA LEU A 36 18.87 -8.27 -2.94
C LEU A 36 19.71 -9.27 -2.12
N SER A 37 20.94 -9.52 -2.57
CA SER A 37 21.82 -10.58 -2.03
C SER A 37 22.15 -10.44 -0.53
N TYR A 38 22.05 -9.23 0.01
CA TYR A 38 22.34 -8.91 1.42
C TYR A 38 21.15 -9.22 2.36
N VAL A 39 19.97 -9.54 1.84
CA VAL A 39 18.79 -9.83 2.67
C VAL A 39 18.91 -11.21 3.30
N THR A 40 18.81 -11.24 4.61
CA THR A 40 18.80 -12.44 5.44
C THR A 40 17.48 -12.58 6.21
N LYS A 41 17.29 -13.66 6.93
CA LYS A 41 16.10 -13.85 7.78
C LYS A 41 16.00 -12.80 8.91
N GLU A 42 17.12 -12.24 9.34
CA GLU A 42 17.20 -11.21 10.37
C GLU A 42 16.60 -9.86 9.90
N ASN A 43 16.47 -9.67 8.59
CA ASN A 43 15.83 -8.51 7.99
C ASN A 43 14.30 -8.63 7.92
N ILE A 44 13.72 -9.78 8.30
CA ILE A 44 12.30 -10.07 8.07
C ILE A 44 11.60 -10.51 9.34
N THR A 45 10.42 -9.95 9.60
CA THR A 45 9.47 -10.49 10.59
C THR A 45 8.09 -10.68 9.98
N ILE A 46 7.43 -11.80 10.35
CA ILE A 46 6.07 -12.09 9.88
C ILE A 46 5.06 -11.37 10.77
N ILE A 47 4.08 -10.76 10.13
CA ILE A 47 3.02 -9.98 10.76
C ILE A 47 1.63 -10.43 10.31
N THR A 48 0.62 -10.04 11.07
CA THR A 48 -0.79 -10.33 10.76
C THR A 48 -1.33 -9.29 9.75
N SER A 49 -0.94 -9.46 8.48
CA SER A 49 -1.07 -8.53 7.35
C SER A 49 -0.29 -7.22 7.47
N SER A 50 -0.13 -6.49 6.35
CA SER A 50 0.50 -5.16 6.35
C SER A 50 -0.22 -4.16 7.26
N GLN A 51 -1.52 -4.33 7.51
CA GLN A 51 -2.26 -3.48 8.44
C GLN A 51 -1.70 -3.52 9.86
N GLN A 52 -1.29 -4.70 10.37
CA GLN A 52 -0.57 -4.78 11.63
C GLN A 52 0.80 -4.10 11.54
N GLY A 53 1.47 -4.18 10.39
CA GLY A 53 2.73 -3.44 10.17
C GLY A 53 2.54 -1.93 10.29
N LEU A 54 1.48 -1.39 9.68
CA LEU A 54 1.12 0.04 9.78
C LEU A 54 0.79 0.44 11.23
N ASP A 55 -0.02 -0.36 11.92
CA ASP A 55 -0.34 -0.14 13.34
C ASP A 55 0.94 -0.15 14.20
N THR A 56 1.84 -1.12 13.96
CA THR A 56 3.11 -1.22 14.67
C THR A 56 4.04 -0.05 14.37
N VAL A 57 4.07 0.47 13.13
CA VAL A 57 4.79 1.72 12.78
C VAL A 57 4.24 2.86 13.64
N GLY A 58 2.93 3.05 13.68
CA GLY A 58 2.31 4.06 14.56
C GLY A 58 2.74 3.91 16.02
N LYS A 59 2.68 2.68 16.55
CA LYS A 59 3.04 2.35 17.93
C LYS A 59 4.51 2.63 18.26
N ILE A 60 5.43 2.40 17.33
CA ILE A 60 6.89 2.55 17.55
C ILE A 60 7.33 4.01 17.37
N PHE A 61 6.80 4.71 16.36
CA PHE A 61 7.34 5.98 15.91
C PHE A 61 6.55 7.20 16.34
N LEU A 62 5.25 7.06 16.69
CA LEU A 62 4.39 8.20 16.93
C LEU A 62 4.02 8.38 18.41
N ASN A 63 4.13 9.60 18.87
CA ASN A 63 3.46 10.11 20.04
C ASN A 63 2.34 11.07 19.60
N ARG A 64 1.44 11.39 20.52
CA ARG A 64 0.36 12.34 20.25
C ARG A 64 0.90 13.70 19.80
N GLY A 65 0.48 14.15 18.63
CA GLY A 65 0.89 15.42 18.00
C GLY A 65 2.12 15.29 17.09
N ASP A 66 2.82 14.15 17.08
CA ASP A 66 3.91 13.91 16.12
C ASP A 66 3.38 13.96 14.68
N LYS A 67 4.16 14.57 13.80
CA LYS A 67 3.83 14.66 12.36
C LYS A 67 4.42 13.51 11.58
N TYR A 68 3.69 13.05 10.57
CA TYR A 68 4.18 12.15 9.54
C TYR A 68 3.84 12.70 8.14
N ILE A 69 4.68 12.44 7.17
CA ILE A 69 4.44 12.79 5.75
C ILE A 69 3.72 11.62 5.09
N CYS A 70 2.76 11.92 4.20
CA CYS A 70 2.14 10.92 3.32
C CYS A 70 1.83 11.51 1.94
N GLU A 71 1.55 10.66 0.98
CA GLU A 71 0.99 11.04 -0.32
C GLU A 71 -0.38 11.71 -0.14
N LEU A 72 -0.76 12.58 -1.05
CA LEU A 72 -2.08 13.20 -1.09
C LEU A 72 -2.68 13.02 -2.51
N PRO A 73 -3.67 12.12 -2.68
CA PRO A 73 -4.34 11.28 -1.68
C PRO A 73 -3.49 10.10 -1.18
N SER A 74 -3.86 9.49 -0.02
CA SER A 74 -3.16 8.36 0.58
C SER A 74 -4.10 7.27 1.11
N TYR A 75 -3.57 6.09 1.45
CA TYR A 75 -4.36 4.94 1.89
C TYR A 75 -5.02 5.16 3.25
N LEU A 76 -6.35 5.14 3.28
CA LEU A 76 -7.16 5.41 4.48
C LEU A 76 -6.83 4.48 5.66
N GLY A 77 -6.44 3.22 5.41
CA GLY A 77 -6.08 2.27 6.47
C GLY A 77 -4.76 2.62 7.16
N ALA A 78 -3.81 3.22 6.45
CA ALA A 78 -2.57 3.76 7.03
C ALA A 78 -2.88 5.03 7.84
N LEU A 79 -3.64 5.95 7.26
CA LEU A 79 -4.06 7.19 7.94
C LEU A 79 -4.80 6.88 9.24
N GLY A 80 -5.74 5.92 9.22
CA GLY A 80 -6.45 5.45 10.40
C GLY A 80 -5.52 4.86 11.45
N ALA A 81 -4.57 4.01 11.05
CA ALA A 81 -3.58 3.43 11.95
C ALA A 81 -2.73 4.50 12.64
N PHE A 82 -2.16 5.44 11.88
CA PHE A 82 -1.30 6.49 12.42
C PHE A 82 -2.07 7.49 13.30
N ASN A 83 -3.28 7.88 12.88
CA ASN A 83 -4.13 8.78 13.64
C ASN A 83 -4.60 8.17 14.98
N SER A 84 -4.70 6.82 15.09
CA SER A 84 -5.06 6.15 16.34
C SER A 84 -4.00 6.34 17.44
N TYR A 85 -2.76 6.62 17.06
CA TYR A 85 -1.66 6.98 17.97
C TYR A 85 -1.53 8.51 18.15
N GLY A 86 -2.47 9.28 17.62
CA GLY A 86 -2.46 10.74 17.70
C GLY A 86 -1.50 11.42 16.74
N GLY A 87 -1.03 10.70 15.72
CA GLY A 87 -0.22 11.25 14.65
C GLY A 87 -0.99 12.27 13.81
N VAL A 88 -0.29 13.27 13.28
CA VAL A 88 -0.84 14.32 12.42
C VAL A 88 -0.25 14.19 11.02
N GLY A 89 -1.08 13.82 10.05
CA GLY A 89 -0.66 13.66 8.67
C GLY A 89 -0.40 15.00 7.98
N VAL A 90 0.69 15.05 7.21
CA VAL A 90 1.02 16.16 6.30
C VAL A 90 1.06 15.57 4.90
N GLY A 91 0.05 15.90 4.08
CA GLY A 91 -0.10 15.37 2.74
C GLY A 91 0.75 16.15 1.72
N ILE A 92 1.53 15.41 0.94
CA ILE A 92 2.30 15.95 -0.19
C ILE A 92 1.55 15.64 -1.50
N PRO A 93 1.24 16.65 -2.34
CA PRO A 93 0.59 16.42 -3.62
C PRO A 93 1.32 15.40 -4.49
N GLN A 94 0.53 14.62 -5.23
CA GLN A 94 1.03 13.73 -6.27
C GLN A 94 0.92 14.38 -7.65
N ASP A 95 1.88 14.09 -8.50
CA ASP A 95 1.80 14.27 -9.94
C ASP A 95 1.67 12.92 -10.65
N GLU A 96 1.83 12.86 -11.96
CA GLU A 96 1.76 11.62 -12.75
C GLU A 96 2.82 10.57 -12.36
N GLN A 97 3.85 10.97 -11.61
CA GLN A 97 4.95 10.12 -11.14
C GLN A 97 4.86 9.80 -9.63
N GLY A 98 3.72 10.08 -8.99
CA GLY A 98 3.53 9.88 -7.55
C GLY A 98 3.87 11.12 -6.73
N MET A 99 4.31 10.94 -5.47
CA MET A 99 4.65 12.06 -4.56
C MET A 99 5.60 13.06 -5.23
N SER A 100 5.24 14.34 -5.23
CA SER A 100 6.08 15.41 -5.79
C SER A 100 7.32 15.62 -4.92
N ALA A 101 8.51 15.38 -5.49
CA ALA A 101 9.79 15.60 -4.80
C ALA A 101 10.02 17.08 -4.46
N VAL A 102 9.56 17.97 -5.34
CA VAL A 102 9.67 19.44 -5.15
C VAL A 102 8.82 19.89 -3.94
N GLU A 103 7.56 19.46 -3.89
CA GLU A 103 6.68 19.82 -2.77
C GLU A 103 7.12 19.14 -1.46
N LEU A 104 7.68 17.92 -1.53
CA LEU A 104 8.26 17.26 -0.36
C LEU A 104 9.42 18.07 0.22
N GLU A 105 10.41 18.43 -0.61
CA GLU A 105 11.57 19.21 -0.17
C GLU A 105 11.15 20.57 0.42
N LYS A 106 10.23 21.27 -0.25
CA LYS A 106 9.67 22.54 0.21
C LYS A 106 8.99 22.39 1.58
N THR A 107 8.11 21.40 1.72
CA THR A 107 7.39 21.14 2.99
C THR A 107 8.35 20.82 4.12
N LEU A 108 9.38 19.99 3.87
CA LEU A 108 10.37 19.66 4.89
C LEU A 108 11.23 20.87 5.28
N ALA A 109 11.57 21.74 4.34
CA ALA A 109 12.28 22.99 4.64
C ALA A 109 11.43 23.94 5.49
N GLU A 110 10.14 24.08 5.18
CA GLU A 110 9.20 24.89 5.97
C GLU A 110 8.99 24.32 7.38
N MET A 111 8.88 23.00 7.53
CA MET A 111 8.79 22.33 8.83
C MET A 111 10.05 22.58 9.65
N LYS A 112 11.24 22.39 9.04
CA LYS A 112 12.53 22.63 9.69
C LYS A 112 12.67 24.08 10.19
N ALA A 113 12.21 25.07 9.41
CA ALA A 113 12.22 26.48 9.79
C ALA A 113 11.33 26.75 11.02
N LYS A 114 10.30 25.94 11.25
CA LYS A 114 9.41 25.98 12.42
C LYS A 114 9.90 25.13 13.60
N GLY A 115 11.08 24.49 13.48
CA GLY A 115 11.60 23.56 14.48
C GLY A 115 10.86 22.21 14.53
N GLU A 116 10.12 21.87 13.48
CA GLU A 116 9.35 20.63 13.37
C GLU A 116 10.11 19.59 12.52
N LYS A 117 10.01 18.31 12.90
CA LYS A 117 10.56 17.19 12.13
C LYS A 117 9.52 16.07 12.07
N PRO A 118 9.10 15.63 10.88
CA PRO A 118 8.21 14.47 10.79
C PRO A 118 8.94 13.20 11.17
N LYS A 119 8.22 12.22 11.67
CA LYS A 119 8.79 10.94 12.13
C LYS A 119 9.16 10.02 10.98
N PHE A 120 8.36 10.02 9.91
CA PHE A 120 8.58 9.21 8.71
C PHE A 120 7.84 9.78 7.50
N ILE A 121 8.19 9.27 6.32
CA ILE A 121 7.47 9.46 5.07
C ILE A 121 6.80 8.12 4.73
N TYR A 122 5.47 8.11 4.62
CA TYR A 122 4.68 6.95 4.20
C TYR A 122 4.28 7.07 2.73
N LEU A 123 4.51 6.04 1.93
CA LEU A 123 4.14 5.99 0.52
C LEU A 123 3.90 4.57 0.01
N ILE A 124 3.13 4.46 -1.08
CA ILE A 124 2.85 3.23 -1.81
C ILE A 124 3.41 3.39 -3.23
N PRO A 125 4.64 2.96 -3.52
CA PRO A 125 5.30 3.30 -4.78
C PRO A 125 4.81 2.48 -5.99
N ASP A 126 4.14 1.35 -5.78
CA ASP A 126 3.62 0.49 -6.84
C ASP A 126 2.09 0.41 -6.77
N PHE A 127 1.41 0.89 -7.83
CA PHE A 127 -0.05 0.85 -7.98
C PHE A 127 -0.78 1.46 -6.78
N GLN A 128 -0.41 2.67 -6.46
CA GLN A 128 -0.79 3.44 -5.28
C GLN A 128 -2.31 3.34 -4.98
N ASN A 129 -2.65 3.21 -3.73
CA ASN A 129 -4.02 3.27 -3.27
C ASN A 129 -4.29 4.65 -2.63
N PRO A 130 -5.17 5.49 -3.24
CA PRO A 130 -6.22 5.14 -4.19
C PRO A 130 -5.88 5.37 -5.68
N ALA A 131 -4.78 6.04 -6.03
CA ALA A 131 -4.57 6.62 -7.36
C ALA A 131 -4.22 5.58 -8.46
N GLY A 132 -3.75 4.39 -8.10
CA GLY A 132 -3.35 3.36 -9.05
C GLY A 132 -2.02 3.61 -9.76
N MET A 133 -1.37 4.73 -9.50
CA MET A 133 -0.12 5.12 -10.17
C MET A 133 1.09 4.31 -9.67
N THR A 134 2.11 4.22 -10.52
CA THR A 134 3.42 3.66 -10.17
C THR A 134 4.47 4.76 -10.18
N MET A 135 5.20 4.90 -9.07
CA MET A 135 6.32 5.81 -8.95
C MET A 135 7.53 5.26 -9.74
N PRO A 136 8.05 5.95 -10.77
CA PRO A 136 9.21 5.49 -11.50
C PRO A 136 10.47 5.54 -10.65
N GLU A 137 11.48 4.73 -11.02
CA GLU A 137 12.72 4.59 -10.24
C GLU A 137 13.42 5.94 -9.99
N ALA A 138 13.45 6.83 -10.98
CA ALA A 138 14.04 8.15 -10.83
C ALA A 138 13.40 8.94 -9.67
N ARG A 139 12.06 8.95 -9.58
CA ARG A 139 11.34 9.62 -8.50
C ARG A 139 11.59 8.94 -7.15
N ARG A 140 11.69 7.59 -7.11
CA ARG A 140 12.08 6.87 -5.87
C ARG A 140 13.43 7.31 -5.37
N ILE A 141 14.43 7.48 -6.27
CA ILE A 141 15.77 7.96 -5.93
C ILE A 141 15.71 9.40 -5.40
N GLU A 142 14.94 10.29 -6.03
CA GLU A 142 14.76 11.67 -5.55
C GLU A 142 14.19 11.69 -4.13
N ILE A 143 13.10 10.98 -3.89
CA ILE A 143 12.45 10.89 -2.57
C ILE A 143 13.40 10.30 -1.52
N LEU A 144 14.13 9.22 -1.84
CA LEU A 144 15.10 8.60 -0.95
C LEU A 144 16.23 9.57 -0.59
N ASN A 145 16.76 10.31 -1.56
CA ASN A 145 17.83 11.30 -1.32
C ASN A 145 17.33 12.45 -0.42
N ILE A 146 16.10 12.92 -0.63
CA ILE A 146 15.48 13.93 0.23
C ILE A 146 15.31 13.37 1.65
N ALA A 147 14.80 12.15 1.80
CA ALA A 147 14.64 11.51 3.10
C ALA A 147 15.98 11.36 3.85
N LYS A 148 17.04 10.91 3.16
CA LYS A 148 18.39 10.81 3.72
C LYS A 148 18.94 12.17 4.13
N LYS A 149 18.81 13.20 3.30
CA LYS A 149 19.25 14.57 3.57
C LYS A 149 18.61 15.14 4.84
N HIS A 150 17.33 14.83 5.09
CA HIS A 150 16.59 15.28 6.25
C HIS A 150 16.61 14.28 7.41
N GLU A 151 17.30 13.15 7.26
CA GLU A 151 17.37 12.05 8.26
C GLU A 151 15.96 11.57 8.67
N ILE A 152 15.10 11.30 7.69
CA ILE A 152 13.72 10.85 7.89
C ILE A 152 13.58 9.45 7.28
N MET A 153 13.01 8.52 8.04
CA MET A 153 12.77 7.15 7.58
C MET A 153 11.61 7.10 6.58
N ILE A 154 11.69 6.19 5.62
CA ILE A 154 10.60 5.90 4.68
C ILE A 154 9.89 4.62 5.10
N ILE A 155 8.57 4.65 5.11
CA ILE A 155 7.69 3.48 5.21
C ILE A 155 7.18 3.19 3.80
N GLU A 156 7.75 2.18 3.16
CA GLU A 156 7.37 1.69 1.83
C GLU A 156 6.29 0.62 1.99
N ASP A 157 5.03 0.96 1.75
CA ASP A 157 3.95 -0.04 1.75
C ASP A 157 3.80 -0.64 0.35
N SER A 158 4.00 -1.95 0.24
CA SER A 158 4.16 -2.65 -1.04
C SER A 158 3.19 -3.82 -1.22
N PRO A 159 1.86 -3.61 -1.09
CA PRO A 159 0.89 -4.69 -1.17
C PRO A 159 0.58 -5.16 -2.60
N TYR A 160 0.88 -4.36 -3.62
CA TYR A 160 0.44 -4.58 -5.00
C TYR A 160 1.59 -4.87 -5.97
N ARG A 161 2.84 -4.75 -5.58
CA ARG A 161 4.03 -4.81 -6.44
C ARG A 161 4.02 -5.97 -7.45
N GLU A 162 3.56 -7.15 -7.04
CA GLU A 162 3.49 -8.34 -7.88
C GLU A 162 2.27 -8.36 -8.82
N LEU A 163 1.32 -7.44 -8.66
CA LEU A 163 0.13 -7.31 -9.52
C LEU A 163 0.38 -6.37 -10.70
N ARG A 164 1.50 -6.55 -11.40
CA ARG A 164 1.83 -5.77 -12.59
C ARG A 164 1.26 -6.43 -13.84
N PHE A 165 0.53 -5.67 -14.65
CA PHE A 165 -0.11 -6.14 -15.88
C PHE A 165 0.66 -5.70 -17.11
N SER A 166 1.29 -4.52 -17.07
CA SER A 166 2.05 -3.92 -18.16
C SER A 166 3.23 -3.11 -17.63
N GLY A 167 4.04 -2.54 -18.54
CA GLY A 167 5.20 -1.74 -18.19
C GLY A 167 6.36 -2.59 -17.62
N LYS A 168 7.34 -1.90 -17.01
CA LYS A 168 8.54 -2.53 -16.43
C LYS A 168 8.50 -2.49 -14.90
N PRO A 169 8.93 -3.55 -14.21
CA PRO A 169 9.13 -3.51 -12.76
C PRO A 169 10.10 -2.39 -12.37
N GLN A 170 9.78 -1.71 -11.27
CA GLN A 170 10.65 -0.68 -10.70
C GLN A 170 11.40 -1.27 -9.50
N ARG A 171 12.61 -0.78 -9.20
CA ARG A 171 13.34 -1.18 -8.00
C ARG A 171 12.62 -0.68 -6.74
N MET A 172 12.62 -1.47 -5.67
CA MET A 172 12.08 -1.07 -4.38
C MET A 172 12.91 0.05 -3.76
N LEU A 173 12.31 0.89 -2.94
CA LEU A 173 13.06 1.88 -2.16
C LEU A 173 14.05 1.20 -1.21
N TYR A 174 13.68 0.07 -0.61
CA TYR A 174 14.57 -0.75 0.21
C TYR A 174 15.82 -1.24 -0.57
N ASP A 175 15.63 -1.65 -1.84
CA ASP A 175 16.72 -2.05 -2.72
C ASP A 175 17.61 -0.85 -3.10
N LEU A 176 17.01 0.30 -3.41
CA LEU A 176 17.73 1.55 -3.70
C LEU A 176 18.50 2.09 -2.46
N ASP A 177 17.98 1.83 -1.27
CA ASP A 177 18.66 2.13 0.01
C ASP A 177 19.79 1.16 0.34
N ASN A 178 19.92 0.06 -0.42
CA ASN A 178 20.90 -0.99 -0.17
C ASN A 178 20.87 -1.55 1.27
N GLY A 179 19.72 -1.51 1.93
CA GLY A 179 19.54 -1.98 3.31
C GLY A 179 20.24 -1.15 4.39
N GLU A 180 20.63 0.09 4.09
CA GLU A 180 21.31 1.00 5.02
C GLU A 180 20.46 1.40 6.23
N GLY A 181 19.16 1.12 6.21
CA GLY A 181 18.26 1.31 7.35
C GLY A 181 17.37 2.55 7.26
N ASN A 182 17.34 3.22 6.10
CA ASN A 182 16.45 4.36 5.89
C ASN A 182 15.05 3.97 5.43
N VAL A 183 14.84 2.70 5.05
CA VAL A 183 13.57 2.21 4.50
C VAL A 183 13.05 1.00 5.28
N ILE A 184 11.78 1.03 5.64
CA ILE A 184 11.00 -0.09 6.17
C ILE A 184 9.98 -0.46 5.11
N THR A 185 10.02 -1.69 4.60
CA THR A 185 9.04 -2.18 3.61
C THR A 185 8.01 -3.09 4.28
N LEU A 186 6.74 -2.84 4.00
CA LEU A 186 5.62 -3.67 4.41
C LEU A 186 5.11 -4.47 3.23
N GLY A 187 5.04 -5.79 3.37
CA GLY A 187 4.50 -6.70 2.38
C GLY A 187 3.29 -7.47 2.89
N THR A 188 2.47 -7.99 1.98
CA THR A 188 1.29 -8.79 2.35
C THR A 188 1.01 -9.91 1.35
N PHE A 189 0.55 -11.04 1.83
CA PHE A 189 0.01 -12.12 1.00
C PHE A 189 -1.45 -11.92 0.60
N SER A 190 -2.12 -10.91 1.16
CA SER A 190 -3.56 -10.69 0.97
C SER A 190 -3.98 -10.44 -0.48
N LYS A 191 -3.09 -9.93 -1.33
CA LYS A 191 -3.41 -9.56 -2.72
C LYS A 191 -2.88 -10.55 -3.75
N ILE A 192 -1.94 -11.39 -3.35
CA ILE A 192 -1.19 -12.30 -4.24
C ILE A 192 -1.35 -13.77 -3.88
N PHE A 193 -1.99 -14.08 -2.74
CA PHE A 193 -2.22 -15.46 -2.31
C PHE A 193 -3.62 -15.63 -1.70
N MET A 194 -3.79 -15.31 -0.41
CA MET A 194 -5.04 -15.59 0.31
C MET A 194 -5.37 -14.45 1.28
N PRO A 195 -6.35 -13.60 0.98
CA PRO A 195 -6.70 -12.46 1.84
C PRO A 195 -7.17 -12.87 3.24
N GLY A 196 -7.88 -14.00 3.36
CA GLY A 196 -8.39 -14.52 4.64
C GLY A 196 -7.31 -15.05 5.59
N PHE A 197 -6.09 -15.33 5.10
CA PHE A 197 -4.99 -15.79 5.96
C PHE A 197 -4.43 -14.69 6.86
N ARG A 198 -4.67 -13.44 6.52
CA ARG A 198 -4.17 -12.30 7.29
C ARG A 198 -2.67 -12.41 7.55
N MET A 199 -1.87 -12.67 6.52
CA MET A 199 -0.41 -12.76 6.62
C MET A 199 0.28 -11.67 5.81
N GLY A 200 1.37 -11.16 6.37
CA GLY A 200 2.27 -10.20 5.76
C GLY A 200 3.64 -10.25 6.43
N TRP A 201 4.50 -9.35 6.05
CA TRP A 201 5.86 -9.26 6.59
C TRP A 201 6.36 -7.83 6.61
N VAL A 202 7.35 -7.58 7.45
CA VAL A 202 8.18 -6.38 7.45
C VAL A 202 9.56 -6.79 6.94
N LEU A 203 10.13 -6.00 6.04
CA LEU A 203 11.51 -6.09 5.59
C LEU A 203 12.20 -4.78 5.99
N ALA A 204 13.23 -4.87 6.84
CA ALA A 204 13.93 -3.70 7.35
C ALA A 204 15.34 -4.06 7.85
N HIS A 205 16.11 -3.06 8.26
CA HIS A 205 17.37 -3.27 8.97
C HIS A 205 17.14 -4.09 10.28
N PRO A 206 18.03 -5.02 10.67
CA PRO A 206 17.81 -5.90 11.83
C PRO A 206 17.48 -5.17 13.14
N MET A 207 18.08 -3.99 13.40
CA MET A 207 17.74 -3.17 14.58
C MET A 207 16.27 -2.70 14.58
N VAL A 208 15.70 -2.42 13.42
CA VAL A 208 14.30 -2.05 13.27
C VAL A 208 13.41 -3.27 13.47
N ILE A 209 13.78 -4.41 12.90
CA ILE A 209 13.07 -5.68 13.07
C ILE A 209 12.96 -6.06 14.55
N ASP A 210 14.03 -5.91 15.33
CA ASP A 210 14.02 -6.18 16.78
C ASP A 210 12.94 -5.35 17.52
N ASN A 211 12.78 -4.08 17.15
CA ASN A 211 11.73 -3.24 17.71
C ASN A 211 10.32 -3.67 17.29
N PHE A 212 10.15 -4.09 16.01
CA PHE A 212 8.88 -4.66 15.55
C PHE A 212 8.52 -5.95 16.30
N VAL A 213 9.48 -6.83 16.52
CA VAL A 213 9.30 -8.07 17.30
C VAL A 213 8.86 -7.75 18.73
N LYS A 214 9.54 -6.82 19.42
CA LYS A 214 9.16 -6.39 20.78
C LYS A 214 7.74 -5.82 20.84
N ALA A 215 7.38 -4.95 19.88
CA ALA A 215 6.05 -4.37 19.79
C ALA A 215 4.97 -5.44 19.51
N LYS A 216 5.25 -6.38 18.58
CA LYS A 216 4.35 -7.48 18.25
C LYS A 216 4.11 -8.42 19.43
N GLN A 217 5.12 -8.69 20.24
CA GLN A 217 5.00 -9.52 21.45
C GLN A 217 3.91 -9.01 22.39
N SER A 218 3.79 -7.69 22.54
CA SER A 218 2.76 -7.07 23.37
C SER A 218 1.40 -6.92 22.69
N THR A 219 1.31 -7.20 21.38
CA THR A 219 0.08 -7.02 20.59
C THR A 219 -0.67 -8.35 20.41
N ASP A 220 -0.02 -9.38 19.86
CA ASP A 220 -0.65 -10.67 19.52
C ASP A 220 0.27 -11.88 19.73
N LEU A 221 1.42 -11.69 20.38
CA LEU A 221 2.49 -12.67 20.55
C LEU A 221 3.04 -13.19 19.22
N CYS A 222 2.20 -13.70 18.34
CA CYS A 222 2.61 -14.28 17.07
C CYS A 222 1.48 -14.38 16.04
N THR A 223 1.86 -14.33 14.76
CA THR A 223 0.98 -14.70 13.65
C THR A 223 0.76 -16.22 13.64
N SER A 224 -0.44 -16.68 13.26
CA SER A 224 -0.81 -18.10 13.27
C SER A 224 0.25 -19.02 12.64
N ALA A 225 0.87 -19.89 13.44
CA ALA A 225 1.87 -20.84 12.98
C ALA A 225 1.29 -21.87 11.98
N PHE A 226 0.00 -22.18 12.07
CA PHE A 226 -0.69 -23.07 11.13
C PHE A 226 -0.72 -22.45 9.72
N LEU A 227 -1.11 -21.19 9.61
CA LEU A 227 -1.17 -20.47 8.32
C LEU A 227 0.21 -20.26 7.72
N GLN A 228 1.21 -19.97 8.56
CA GLN A 228 2.60 -19.90 8.13
C GLN A 228 3.05 -21.24 7.51
N LYS A 229 2.81 -22.36 8.17
CA LYS A 229 3.17 -23.70 7.65
C LYS A 229 2.47 -24.00 6.31
N ILE A 230 1.22 -23.60 6.13
CA ILE A 230 0.52 -23.76 4.84
C ILE A 230 1.20 -22.93 3.77
N THR A 231 1.52 -21.66 4.06
CA THR A 231 2.19 -20.76 3.12
C THR A 231 3.56 -21.30 2.70
N VAL A 232 4.36 -21.78 3.67
CA VAL A 232 5.64 -22.46 3.41
C VAL A 232 5.46 -23.65 2.46
N LYS A 233 4.47 -24.50 2.70
CA LYS A 233 4.20 -25.66 1.83
C LYS A 233 3.80 -25.24 0.41
N PHE A 234 3.09 -24.14 0.28
CA PHE A 234 2.70 -23.59 -1.02
C PHE A 234 3.93 -23.12 -1.83
N PHE A 235 4.87 -22.44 -1.17
CA PHE A 235 6.16 -22.07 -1.76
C PHE A 235 7.01 -23.30 -2.12
N GLN A 236 7.18 -24.24 -1.20
CA GLN A 236 7.98 -25.46 -1.42
C GLN A 236 7.47 -26.31 -2.58
N LYS A 237 6.18 -26.23 -2.92
CA LYS A 237 5.58 -26.91 -4.07
C LYS A 237 5.64 -26.08 -5.36
N ASN A 238 6.29 -24.92 -5.36
CA ASN A 238 6.37 -23.99 -6.49
C ASN A 238 5.00 -23.54 -7.03
N TYR A 239 3.97 -23.47 -6.16
CA TYR A 239 2.63 -23.04 -6.57
C TYR A 239 2.48 -21.53 -6.56
N PHE A 240 3.34 -20.80 -5.84
CA PHE A 240 3.17 -19.37 -5.61
C PHE A 240 3.22 -18.55 -6.89
N ASP A 241 4.29 -18.68 -7.69
CA ASP A 241 4.45 -17.87 -8.90
C ASP A 241 3.41 -18.22 -9.98
N ALA A 242 3.02 -19.50 -10.08
CA ALA A 242 1.93 -19.92 -10.95
C ALA A 242 0.58 -19.32 -10.53
N ASN A 243 0.34 -19.18 -9.22
CA ASN A 243 -0.86 -18.53 -8.68
C ASN A 243 -0.84 -17.01 -8.96
N VAL A 244 0.29 -16.34 -8.71
CA VAL A 244 0.44 -14.90 -9.01
C VAL A 244 0.18 -14.64 -10.48
N LYS A 245 0.73 -15.46 -11.39
CA LYS A 245 0.49 -15.33 -12.82
C LYS A 245 -1.00 -15.41 -13.17
N LYS A 246 -1.74 -16.37 -12.60
CA LYS A 246 -3.19 -16.51 -12.82
C LYS A 246 -3.96 -15.27 -12.34
N ILE A 247 -3.59 -14.74 -11.18
CA ILE A 247 -4.20 -13.53 -10.60
C ILE A 247 -3.93 -12.33 -11.50
N VAL A 248 -2.70 -12.16 -11.96
CA VAL A 248 -2.28 -11.08 -12.87
C VAL A 248 -3.06 -11.14 -14.19
N ASP A 249 -3.14 -12.32 -14.81
CA ASP A 249 -3.86 -12.48 -16.08
C ASP A 249 -5.36 -12.18 -15.93
N MET A 250 -5.98 -12.64 -14.84
CA MET A 250 -7.40 -12.37 -14.52
C MET A 250 -7.66 -10.88 -14.29
N TYR A 251 -6.81 -10.19 -13.52
CA TYR A 251 -7.04 -8.78 -13.21
C TYR A 251 -6.72 -7.87 -14.39
N ARG A 252 -5.78 -8.26 -15.25
CA ARG A 252 -5.50 -7.55 -16.51
C ARG A 252 -6.74 -7.46 -17.38
N GLY A 253 -7.44 -8.57 -17.65
CA GLY A 253 -8.67 -8.57 -18.44
C GLY A 253 -9.76 -7.67 -17.83
N LYS A 254 -9.92 -7.72 -16.51
CA LYS A 254 -10.88 -6.86 -15.80
C LYS A 254 -10.54 -5.37 -15.91
N LEU A 255 -9.27 -5.00 -15.82
CA LEU A 255 -8.83 -3.62 -16.00
C LEU A 255 -9.06 -3.15 -17.43
N GLU A 256 -8.67 -3.94 -18.43
CA GLU A 256 -8.86 -3.63 -19.85
C GLU A 256 -10.34 -3.44 -20.20
N ALA A 257 -11.21 -4.32 -19.70
CA ALA A 257 -12.65 -4.21 -19.88
C ALA A 257 -13.21 -2.90 -19.26
N MET A 258 -12.77 -2.56 -18.06
CA MET A 258 -13.21 -1.32 -17.39
C MET A 258 -12.70 -0.07 -18.09
N LEU A 259 -11.42 -0.03 -18.48
CA LEU A 259 -10.84 1.12 -19.21
C LEU A 259 -11.51 1.31 -20.57
N GLY A 260 -11.75 0.24 -21.33
CA GLY A 260 -12.48 0.31 -22.59
C GLY A 260 -13.93 0.82 -22.43
N ALA A 261 -14.56 0.49 -21.30
CA ALA A 261 -15.89 1.02 -20.99
C ALA A 261 -15.83 2.51 -20.61
N PHE A 262 -14.80 2.97 -19.87
CA PHE A 262 -14.63 4.40 -19.57
C PHE A 262 -14.46 5.22 -20.83
N GLU A 263 -13.60 4.80 -21.77
CA GLU A 263 -13.41 5.48 -23.07
C GLU A 263 -14.72 5.63 -23.85
N LYS A 264 -15.57 4.61 -23.75
CA LYS A 264 -16.78 4.56 -24.55
C LYS A 264 -17.97 5.32 -23.95
N TYR A 265 -18.09 5.34 -22.63
CA TYR A 265 -19.35 5.77 -21.98
C TYR A 265 -19.22 7.02 -21.12
N MET A 266 -18.02 7.35 -20.62
CA MET A 266 -17.85 8.49 -19.71
C MET A 266 -18.18 9.80 -20.41
N PRO A 267 -18.90 10.70 -19.74
CA PRO A 267 -19.19 12.03 -20.28
C PRO A 267 -17.94 12.91 -20.26
N GLU A 268 -17.96 13.96 -21.07
CA GLU A 268 -16.91 14.95 -21.18
C GLU A 268 -16.57 15.58 -19.81
N GLY A 269 -15.29 15.86 -19.59
CA GLY A 269 -14.78 16.48 -18.38
C GLY A 269 -14.44 15.51 -17.25
N VAL A 270 -14.86 14.24 -17.32
CA VAL A 270 -14.41 13.21 -16.37
C VAL A 270 -13.03 12.70 -16.76
N THR A 271 -12.11 12.65 -15.80
CA THR A 271 -10.78 12.08 -15.99
C THR A 271 -10.55 10.89 -15.07
N TRP A 272 -9.63 10.00 -15.44
CA TRP A 272 -9.29 8.82 -14.65
C TRP A 272 -7.85 8.39 -14.84
N THR A 273 -7.30 7.74 -13.83
CA THR A 273 -5.97 7.15 -13.89
C THR A 273 -5.95 5.88 -14.76
N ARG A 274 -4.78 5.56 -15.33
CA ARG A 274 -4.55 4.37 -16.16
C ARG A 274 -3.45 3.53 -15.55
N PRO A 275 -3.77 2.69 -14.54
CA PRO A 275 -2.77 1.93 -13.83
C PRO A 275 -2.17 0.82 -14.69
N GLU A 276 -0.87 0.55 -14.51
CA GLU A 276 -0.18 -0.60 -15.08
C GLU A 276 -0.37 -1.90 -14.28
N GLY A 277 -1.16 -1.85 -13.19
CA GLY A 277 -1.37 -2.95 -12.27
C GLY A 277 -2.27 -2.60 -11.09
N GLY A 278 -2.19 -3.36 -10.01
CA GLY A 278 -2.95 -3.12 -8.80
C GLY A 278 -4.42 -3.50 -8.90
N LEU A 279 -5.30 -2.76 -8.21
CA LEU A 279 -6.72 -3.09 -8.07
C LEU A 279 -7.66 -1.90 -8.30
N PHE A 280 -7.14 -0.68 -8.45
CA PHE A 280 -7.92 0.56 -8.36
C PHE A 280 -7.67 1.50 -9.52
N LEU A 281 -8.71 2.28 -9.81
CA LEU A 281 -8.73 3.47 -10.65
C LEU A 281 -9.18 4.65 -9.79
N PHE A 282 -8.71 5.84 -10.10
CA PHE A 282 -9.13 7.06 -9.44
C PHE A 282 -9.75 8.01 -10.46
N LEU A 283 -11.02 8.35 -10.25
CA LEU A 283 -11.79 9.24 -11.12
C LEU A 283 -11.86 10.62 -10.50
N THR A 284 -11.84 11.63 -11.39
CA THR A 284 -12.05 13.03 -11.04
C THR A 284 -13.16 13.61 -11.90
N LEU A 285 -14.19 14.16 -11.26
CA LEU A 285 -15.23 14.97 -11.88
C LEU A 285 -14.72 16.39 -12.15
N PRO A 286 -15.31 17.13 -13.08
CA PRO A 286 -15.00 18.55 -13.26
C PRO A 286 -15.17 19.34 -11.97
N GLU A 287 -14.49 20.47 -11.88
CA GLU A 287 -14.65 21.40 -10.74
C GLU A 287 -16.12 21.82 -10.57
N GLY A 288 -16.55 21.98 -9.33
CA GLY A 288 -17.91 22.34 -8.97
C GLY A 288 -18.87 21.15 -8.82
N TYR A 289 -18.44 19.94 -9.17
CA TYR A 289 -19.21 18.72 -8.90
C TYR A 289 -18.69 18.02 -7.64
N ASP A 290 -19.64 17.37 -6.92
CA ASP A 290 -19.33 16.66 -5.68
C ASP A 290 -19.60 15.16 -5.86
N ALA A 291 -18.63 14.32 -5.51
CA ALA A 291 -18.75 12.87 -5.59
C ALA A 291 -19.76 12.32 -4.55
N GLU A 292 -20.04 13.04 -3.46
CA GLU A 292 -21.06 12.65 -2.49
C GLU A 292 -22.46 12.80 -3.07
N GLU A 293 -22.74 13.91 -3.80
CA GLU A 293 -23.98 14.08 -4.56
C GLU A 293 -24.13 12.97 -5.61
N LEU A 294 -23.05 12.67 -6.36
CA LEU A 294 -23.04 11.59 -7.33
C LEU A 294 -23.30 10.23 -6.68
N PHE A 295 -22.77 9.99 -5.49
CA PHE A 295 -22.91 8.70 -4.80
C PHE A 295 -24.39 8.35 -4.55
N GLN A 296 -25.22 9.33 -4.16
CA GLN A 296 -26.65 9.12 -3.94
C GLN A 296 -27.35 8.67 -5.23
N ILE A 297 -27.04 9.31 -6.37
CA ILE A 297 -27.61 8.94 -7.68
C ILE A 297 -27.09 7.56 -8.13
N ALA A 298 -25.80 7.29 -7.90
CA ALA A 298 -25.17 6.04 -8.31
C ALA A 298 -25.72 4.81 -7.56
N ILE A 299 -26.00 4.95 -6.26
CA ILE A 299 -26.62 3.89 -5.44
C ILE A 299 -28.00 3.51 -5.97
N GLU A 300 -28.82 4.47 -6.39
CA GLU A 300 -30.12 4.20 -7.01
C GLU A 300 -30.00 3.39 -8.31
N LYS A 301 -28.85 3.51 -8.99
CA LYS A 301 -28.49 2.73 -10.19
C LYS A 301 -27.69 1.45 -9.88
N ASN A 302 -27.60 1.04 -8.61
CA ASN A 302 -26.84 -0.13 -8.13
C ASN A 302 -25.33 -0.05 -8.46
N VAL A 303 -24.73 1.13 -8.34
CA VAL A 303 -23.28 1.35 -8.42
C VAL A 303 -22.79 2.01 -7.14
N ALA A 304 -21.71 1.48 -6.58
CA ALA A 304 -21.05 2.04 -5.42
C ALA A 304 -19.54 2.25 -5.71
N PHE A 305 -18.99 3.31 -5.16
CA PHE A 305 -17.58 3.65 -5.20
C PHE A 305 -17.12 4.20 -3.83
N VAL A 306 -15.83 4.42 -3.65
CA VAL A 306 -15.35 5.04 -2.41
C VAL A 306 -15.10 6.53 -2.67
N LEU A 307 -15.71 7.38 -1.84
CA LEU A 307 -15.52 8.84 -1.91
C LEU A 307 -14.05 9.21 -1.77
N GLY A 308 -13.59 10.15 -2.60
CA GLY A 308 -12.19 10.58 -2.57
C GLY A 308 -11.79 11.27 -1.28
N THR A 309 -12.69 12.01 -0.66
CA THR A 309 -12.44 12.81 0.56
C THR A 309 -11.78 12.03 1.68
N VAL A 310 -12.07 10.72 1.83
CA VAL A 310 -11.50 9.87 2.90
C VAL A 310 -10.00 9.58 2.73
N PHE A 311 -9.43 9.88 1.56
CA PHE A 311 -8.00 9.69 1.26
C PHE A 311 -7.16 10.96 1.42
N PHE A 312 -7.78 12.08 1.78
CA PHE A 312 -7.12 13.39 1.85
C PHE A 312 -6.96 13.86 3.31
N VAL A 313 -5.76 13.75 3.87
CA VAL A 313 -5.47 14.15 5.25
C VAL A 313 -5.59 15.66 5.48
N ASN A 314 -5.38 16.46 4.44
CA ASN A 314 -5.47 17.93 4.49
C ASN A 314 -6.89 18.43 4.13
N GLY A 315 -7.86 17.52 3.96
CA GLY A 315 -9.15 17.85 3.34
C GLY A 315 -9.05 18.01 1.82
N GLY A 316 -10.18 18.16 1.15
CA GLY A 316 -10.26 18.22 -0.32
C GLY A 316 -10.75 16.93 -0.96
N GLY A 317 -10.50 16.76 -2.25
CA GLY A 317 -10.89 15.57 -3.00
C GLY A 317 -12.40 15.36 -3.18
N LYS A 318 -13.22 16.41 -3.00
CA LYS A 318 -14.69 16.32 -3.08
C LYS A 318 -15.21 15.83 -4.43
N ASN A 319 -14.52 16.16 -5.50
CA ASN A 319 -14.85 15.77 -6.86
C ASN A 319 -14.16 14.48 -7.31
N THR A 320 -13.60 13.69 -6.39
CA THR A 320 -12.84 12.48 -6.71
C THR A 320 -13.45 11.22 -6.10
N MET A 321 -13.14 10.07 -6.70
CA MET A 321 -13.61 8.76 -6.21
C MET A 321 -12.66 7.64 -6.62
N ARG A 322 -12.57 6.61 -5.77
CA ARG A 322 -11.84 5.37 -6.09
C ARG A 322 -12.79 4.31 -6.60
N ILE A 323 -12.45 3.74 -7.75
CA ILE A 323 -13.14 2.60 -8.37
C ILE A 323 -12.28 1.34 -8.23
N ASN A 324 -12.93 0.20 -7.98
CA ASN A 324 -12.31 -1.11 -7.92
C ASN A 324 -12.74 -1.95 -9.13
N PHE A 325 -11.77 -2.48 -9.89
CA PHE A 325 -12.06 -3.36 -11.03
C PHE A 325 -11.90 -4.85 -10.71
N SER A 326 -11.32 -5.19 -9.55
CA SER A 326 -10.87 -6.55 -9.28
C SER A 326 -11.97 -7.53 -8.86
N TYR A 327 -13.04 -7.04 -8.23
CA TYR A 327 -14.07 -7.90 -7.60
C TYR A 327 -15.08 -8.46 -8.62
N MET A 328 -15.67 -7.59 -9.46
CA MET A 328 -16.70 -7.98 -10.42
C MET A 328 -16.13 -8.72 -11.65
N SER A 329 -16.97 -9.39 -12.44
CA SER A 329 -16.58 -9.92 -13.76
C SER A 329 -16.34 -8.78 -14.75
N GLU A 330 -15.76 -9.09 -15.93
CA GLU A 330 -15.53 -8.11 -16.99
C GLU A 330 -16.84 -7.48 -17.47
N GLU A 331 -17.90 -8.29 -17.67
CA GLU A 331 -19.23 -7.84 -18.08
C GLU A 331 -19.86 -6.91 -17.02
N MET A 332 -19.74 -7.27 -15.74
CA MET A 332 -20.26 -6.46 -14.65
C MET A 332 -19.48 -5.16 -14.49
N ASN A 333 -18.18 -5.16 -14.74
CA ASN A 333 -17.37 -3.94 -14.78
C ASN A 333 -17.85 -2.99 -15.90
N ILE A 334 -18.09 -3.51 -17.11
CA ILE A 334 -18.61 -2.73 -18.23
C ILE A 334 -19.99 -2.15 -17.89
N GLU A 335 -20.88 -2.97 -17.35
CA GLU A 335 -22.22 -2.54 -16.95
C GLU A 335 -22.18 -1.49 -15.83
N GLY A 336 -21.33 -1.70 -14.82
CA GLY A 336 -21.14 -0.73 -13.74
C GLY A 336 -20.66 0.64 -14.25
N VAL A 337 -19.74 0.64 -15.21
CA VAL A 337 -19.27 1.88 -15.86
C VAL A 337 -20.39 2.59 -16.62
N LYS A 338 -21.25 1.87 -17.36
CA LYS A 338 -22.42 2.48 -18.04
C LYS A 338 -23.36 3.16 -17.04
N ARG A 339 -23.70 2.47 -15.97
CA ARG A 339 -24.57 3.01 -14.91
C ARG A 339 -23.95 4.22 -14.22
N LEU A 340 -22.63 4.19 -13.96
CA LEU A 340 -21.91 5.33 -13.41
C LEU A 340 -21.93 6.52 -14.36
N ALA A 341 -21.70 6.30 -15.66
CA ALA A 341 -21.77 7.34 -16.68
C ALA A 341 -23.18 7.98 -16.75
N ASP A 342 -24.24 7.18 -16.65
CA ASP A 342 -25.61 7.67 -16.62
C ASP A 342 -25.91 8.46 -15.33
N ALA A 343 -25.37 8.04 -14.19
CA ALA A 343 -25.45 8.81 -12.93
C ALA A 343 -24.75 10.18 -13.05
N ILE A 344 -23.59 10.22 -13.68
CA ILE A 344 -22.85 11.48 -13.90
C ILE A 344 -23.61 12.42 -14.85
N LYS A 345 -24.17 11.91 -15.94
CA LYS A 345 -25.02 12.71 -16.87
C LYS A 345 -26.22 13.28 -16.14
N GLU A 346 -26.85 12.51 -15.26
CA GLU A 346 -27.96 12.97 -14.44
C GLU A 346 -27.53 14.07 -13.47
N LEU A 347 -26.37 13.90 -12.80
CA LEU A 347 -25.81 14.94 -11.94
C LEU A 347 -25.54 16.23 -12.72
N TYR A 348 -25.01 16.13 -13.94
CA TYR A 348 -24.77 17.29 -14.80
C TYR A 348 -26.08 18.00 -15.17
N ALA A 349 -27.14 17.23 -15.45
CA ALA A 349 -28.45 17.79 -15.78
C ALA A 349 -29.12 18.52 -14.60
N ARG A 350 -28.85 18.08 -13.37
CA ARG A 350 -29.38 18.73 -12.14
C ARG A 350 -28.70 20.06 -11.81
N LYS A 351 -27.52 20.31 -12.36
CA LYS A 351 -26.71 21.53 -12.10
C LYS A 351 -26.74 22.54 -13.27
N LYS A 352 -27.42 22.23 -14.37
CA LYS A 352 -27.72 23.16 -15.45
C LYS A 352 -28.99 23.97 -15.12
#